data_d9379a2bc970f8d5ee378de274be9d51
#
_entry.id   d9379a2bc970f8d5ee378de274be9d51
#
_cell.length_a   1.000
_cell.length_b   1.000
_cell.length_c   1.000
_cell.angle_alpha   90.00
_cell.angle_beta   90.00
_cell.angle_gamma   90.00
#
_symmetry.space_group_name_H-M   'P 1'
#
loop_
_entity.id
_entity.type
_entity.pdbx_description
1 polymer ?
#
loop_
_entity_poly.entity_id
_entity_poly.type
_entity_poly.pdbx_seq_one_letter_code
_entity_poly.pdbx_strand_id
1 'polypeptide(L)'
;MTQFLIRRFIRHPNDPQDPATRTAYGNLASGVGMACNLLLCLGKLLAGTLFGSIAIMADALNNLSDASSNVVSLIGFRLAAKAPDAEHPYGHARYEYLAGLVVSVTILGIGFSLLKESVVKVFHPTPVAFSWLSVGVLAASILVKLWMSGFNRTIGRTIGSETLMATAADSRNDVLTTGAVLISTVVCSLTGWARLDGIMGVAVAAFILWSGWGLVMDTLSPLLGESPSPELVEHIEQTIMGYPGVLGMHDLMVHDYGPGHQFASLHIEFPAETDPLKAHDVIDNIENDFMKRDSLQVTIHYDPIVTTDAAVGVLRTRLMEKARQLDPCLSIHDLRIVPGDTHTNVLFDLEFPAGYTGNKDEMLAAMCQFVHEQDPKYSCVVKVEQSYASAAHEK
;
A
#
# COMPACT_ATOMS: atom_id res chain seq x y z
N MET A 1 -1.67 20.02 -19.62
CA MET A 1 -1.00 19.00 -20.46
C MET A 1 -1.39 17.58 -20.02
N THR A 2 -1.36 17.23 -18.73
CA THR A 2 -1.75 15.91 -18.22
C THR A 2 -3.14 15.45 -18.67
N GLN A 3 -4.19 16.24 -18.44
CA GLN A 3 -5.56 15.93 -18.84
C GLN A 3 -5.73 15.77 -20.37
N PHE A 4 -4.97 16.52 -21.15
CA PHE A 4 -4.99 16.39 -22.60
C PHE A 4 -4.43 15.04 -23.06
N LEU A 5 -3.30 14.59 -22.47
CA LEU A 5 -2.71 13.30 -22.77
C LEU A 5 -3.64 12.15 -22.37
N ILE A 6 -4.22 12.21 -21.16
CA ILE A 6 -5.19 11.21 -20.69
C ILE A 6 -6.35 11.08 -21.67
N ARG A 7 -7.03 12.20 -22.02
CA ARG A 7 -8.17 12.18 -22.94
C ARG A 7 -7.81 11.73 -24.35
N ARG A 8 -6.56 11.96 -24.80
CA ARG A 8 -6.12 11.61 -26.16
C ARG A 8 -5.76 10.13 -26.32
N PHE A 9 -5.23 9.51 -25.25
CA PHE A 9 -4.65 8.16 -25.34
C PHE A 9 -5.44 7.10 -24.57
N ILE A 10 -6.33 7.47 -23.64
CA ILE A 10 -7.13 6.53 -22.85
C ILE A 10 -8.59 6.56 -23.30
N ARG A 11 -9.10 5.37 -23.69
CA ARG A 11 -10.45 5.24 -24.26
C ARG A 11 -11.55 5.39 -23.22
N HIS A 12 -11.37 4.86 -22.00
CA HIS A 12 -12.35 4.87 -20.91
C HIS A 12 -11.76 5.47 -19.62
N PRO A 13 -11.46 6.78 -19.58
CA PRO A 13 -10.74 7.39 -18.45
C PRO A 13 -11.56 7.42 -17.14
N ASN A 14 -12.85 7.12 -17.18
CA ASN A 14 -13.75 7.17 -16.03
C ASN A 14 -13.81 5.85 -15.24
N ASP A 15 -13.18 4.80 -15.74
CA ASP A 15 -13.10 3.50 -15.05
C ASP A 15 -11.63 3.09 -14.82
N PRO A 16 -10.96 3.67 -13.84
CA PRO A 16 -9.56 3.41 -13.58
C PRO A 16 -9.29 2.03 -12.95
N GLN A 17 -10.31 1.35 -12.46
CA GLN A 17 -10.20 0.01 -11.85
C GLN A 17 -10.26 -1.11 -12.89
N ASP A 18 -10.83 -0.84 -14.08
CA ASP A 18 -10.78 -1.81 -15.18
C ASP A 18 -9.33 -2.16 -15.54
N PRO A 19 -8.93 -3.45 -15.57
CA PRO A 19 -7.56 -3.87 -15.83
C PRO A 19 -6.97 -3.36 -17.14
N ALA A 20 -7.78 -3.27 -18.21
CA ALA A 20 -7.34 -2.76 -19.50
C ALA A 20 -7.09 -1.25 -19.46
N THR A 21 -7.98 -0.51 -18.80
CA THR A 21 -7.84 0.93 -18.58
C THR A 21 -6.65 1.25 -17.70
N ARG A 22 -6.47 0.49 -16.61
CA ARG A 22 -5.32 0.59 -15.70
C ARG A 22 -4.00 0.40 -16.45
N THR A 23 -3.89 -0.66 -17.27
CA THR A 23 -2.73 -0.93 -18.10
C THR A 23 -2.47 0.20 -19.10
N ALA A 24 -3.52 0.77 -19.70
CA ALA A 24 -3.39 1.92 -20.61
C ALA A 24 -2.82 3.17 -19.91
N TYR A 25 -3.22 3.44 -18.65
CA TYR A 25 -2.65 4.50 -17.83
C TYR A 25 -1.16 4.26 -17.53
N GLY A 26 -0.80 3.05 -17.12
CA GLY A 26 0.58 2.66 -16.84
C GLY A 26 1.48 2.78 -18.09
N ASN A 27 1.01 2.27 -19.23
CA ASN A 27 1.71 2.37 -20.51
C ASN A 27 1.89 3.83 -20.96
N LEU A 28 0.87 4.67 -20.78
CA LEU A 28 0.94 6.10 -21.10
C LEU A 28 2.00 6.79 -20.22
N ALA A 29 1.95 6.55 -18.90
CA ALA A 29 2.88 7.16 -17.96
C ALA A 29 4.33 6.76 -18.25
N SER A 30 4.61 5.46 -18.39
CA SER A 30 5.94 4.93 -18.70
C SER A 30 6.43 5.40 -20.07
N GLY A 31 5.57 5.42 -21.08
CA GLY A 31 5.94 5.89 -22.43
C GLY A 31 6.27 7.38 -22.46
N VAL A 32 5.50 8.22 -21.79
CA VAL A 32 5.77 9.66 -21.67
C VAL A 32 7.05 9.90 -20.86
N GLY A 33 7.24 9.18 -19.75
CA GLY A 33 8.44 9.25 -18.93
C GLY A 33 9.69 8.90 -19.73
N MET A 34 9.65 7.78 -20.47
CA MET A 34 10.74 7.36 -21.37
C MET A 34 11.08 8.45 -22.42
N ALA A 35 10.04 8.96 -23.11
CA ALA A 35 10.23 9.99 -24.14
C ALA A 35 10.85 11.26 -23.55
N CYS A 36 10.37 11.74 -22.41
CA CYS A 36 10.94 12.93 -21.75
C CYS A 36 12.39 12.71 -21.31
N ASN A 37 12.72 11.58 -20.69
CA ASN A 37 14.07 11.27 -20.24
C ASN A 37 15.05 11.12 -21.41
N LEU A 38 14.62 10.51 -22.52
CA LEU A 38 15.44 10.44 -23.75
C LEU A 38 15.66 11.82 -24.37
N LEU A 39 14.64 12.67 -24.42
CA LEU A 39 14.80 14.05 -24.92
C LEU A 39 15.73 14.88 -24.05
N LEU A 40 15.61 14.77 -22.71
CA LEU A 40 16.54 15.41 -21.78
C LEU A 40 17.98 14.88 -21.94
N CYS A 41 18.14 13.57 -22.08
CA CYS A 41 19.44 12.94 -22.31
C CYS A 41 20.07 13.48 -23.59
N LEU A 42 19.37 13.46 -24.71
CA LEU A 42 19.88 13.98 -26.01
C LEU A 42 20.22 15.47 -25.93
N GLY A 43 19.35 16.29 -25.37
CA GLY A 43 19.58 17.72 -25.20
C GLY A 43 20.82 18.03 -24.34
N LYS A 44 20.98 17.31 -23.22
CA LYS A 44 22.14 17.45 -22.33
C LYS A 44 23.43 16.92 -22.96
N LEU A 45 23.38 15.79 -23.71
CA LEU A 45 24.54 15.29 -24.44
C LEU A 45 25.00 16.28 -25.49
N LEU A 46 24.11 16.86 -26.30
CA LEU A 46 24.42 17.88 -27.27
C LEU A 46 25.02 19.13 -26.60
N ALA A 47 24.43 19.62 -25.54
CA ALA A 47 24.95 20.75 -24.79
C ALA A 47 26.31 20.42 -24.15
N GLY A 48 26.48 19.27 -23.53
CA GLY A 48 27.72 18.83 -22.89
C GLY A 48 28.88 18.71 -23.89
N THR A 49 28.62 18.14 -25.08
CA THR A 49 29.61 18.00 -26.13
C THR A 49 29.99 19.36 -26.79
N LEU A 50 28.99 20.21 -27.06
CA LEU A 50 29.23 21.52 -27.67
C LEU A 50 29.99 22.47 -26.74
N PHE A 51 29.79 22.39 -25.43
CA PHE A 51 30.39 23.28 -24.44
C PHE A 51 31.47 22.62 -23.58
N GLY A 52 31.81 21.36 -23.87
CA GLY A 52 32.87 20.62 -23.17
C GLY A 52 32.59 20.38 -21.67
N SER A 53 31.31 20.34 -21.25
CA SER A 53 30.95 20.18 -19.86
C SER A 53 30.73 18.72 -19.50
N ILE A 54 31.70 18.14 -18.79
CA ILE A 54 31.59 16.75 -18.26
C ILE A 54 30.43 16.60 -17.28
N ALA A 55 30.13 17.63 -16.47
CA ALA A 55 29.04 17.62 -15.53
C ALA A 55 27.67 17.50 -16.23
N ILE A 56 27.44 18.21 -17.33
CA ILE A 56 26.21 18.11 -18.12
C ILE A 56 26.12 16.74 -18.80
N MET A 57 27.24 16.19 -19.26
CA MET A 57 27.26 14.84 -19.84
C MET A 57 26.95 13.75 -18.80
N ALA A 58 27.49 13.88 -17.60
CA ALA A 58 27.16 12.96 -16.49
C ALA A 58 25.66 13.03 -16.13
N ASP A 59 25.07 14.21 -16.06
CA ASP A 59 23.65 14.42 -15.83
C ASP A 59 22.79 13.88 -16.99
N ALA A 60 23.28 13.88 -18.23
CA ALA A 60 22.62 13.20 -19.35
C ALA A 60 22.57 11.67 -19.17
N LEU A 61 23.64 11.06 -18.64
CA LEU A 61 23.66 9.63 -18.34
C LEU A 61 22.69 9.27 -17.22
N ASN A 62 22.49 10.15 -16.24
CA ASN A 62 21.45 9.95 -15.23
C ASN A 62 20.05 9.86 -15.88
N ASN A 63 19.71 10.78 -16.80
CA ASN A 63 18.44 10.69 -17.52
C ASN A 63 18.28 9.42 -18.38
N LEU A 64 19.38 8.85 -18.86
CA LEU A 64 19.34 7.54 -19.53
C LEU A 64 19.03 6.42 -18.57
N SER A 65 19.56 6.46 -17.35
CA SER A 65 19.20 5.52 -16.25
C SER A 65 17.72 5.61 -15.89
N ASP A 66 17.18 6.83 -15.79
CA ASP A 66 15.75 7.07 -15.51
C ASP A 66 14.86 6.53 -16.64
N ALA A 67 15.28 6.66 -17.90
CA ALA A 67 14.59 6.04 -19.02
C ALA A 67 14.53 4.51 -18.87
N SER A 68 15.57 3.88 -18.34
CA SER A 68 15.61 2.44 -18.06
C SER A 68 14.61 2.05 -16.96
N SER A 69 14.47 2.84 -15.90
CA SER A 69 13.45 2.64 -14.87
C SER A 69 12.02 2.69 -15.44
N ASN A 70 11.75 3.59 -16.38
CA ASN A 70 10.47 3.64 -17.09
C ASN A 70 10.22 2.37 -17.96
N VAL A 71 11.27 1.74 -18.50
CA VAL A 71 11.16 0.45 -19.20
C VAL A 71 10.75 -0.66 -18.22
N VAL A 72 11.35 -0.69 -17.03
CA VAL A 72 10.99 -1.66 -15.97
C VAL A 72 9.50 -1.52 -15.59
N SER A 73 9.05 -0.28 -15.37
CA SER A 73 7.63 0.00 -15.07
C SER A 73 6.72 -0.45 -16.21
N LEU A 74 7.07 -0.17 -17.47
CA LEU A 74 6.30 -0.58 -18.65
C LEU A 74 6.18 -2.10 -18.74
N ILE A 75 7.25 -2.83 -18.47
CA ILE A 75 7.26 -4.30 -18.44
C ILE A 75 6.38 -4.78 -17.29
N GLY A 76 6.50 -4.19 -16.11
CA GLY A 76 5.69 -4.50 -14.92
C GLY A 76 4.19 -4.42 -15.22
N PHE A 77 3.72 -3.31 -15.78
CA PHE A 77 2.30 -3.15 -16.15
C PHE A 77 1.83 -4.15 -17.20
N ARG A 78 2.69 -4.49 -18.19
CA ARG A 78 2.34 -5.48 -19.20
C ARG A 78 2.26 -6.91 -18.64
N LEU A 79 3.15 -7.25 -17.72
CA LEU A 79 3.14 -8.54 -17.06
C LEU A 79 1.96 -8.66 -16.08
N ALA A 80 1.68 -7.60 -15.33
CA ALA A 80 0.55 -7.55 -14.41
C ALA A 80 -0.81 -7.73 -15.12
N ALA A 81 -0.93 -7.24 -16.35
CA ALA A 81 -2.13 -7.39 -17.17
C ALA A 81 -2.33 -8.78 -17.77
N LYS A 82 -1.38 -9.72 -17.59
CA LYS A 82 -1.51 -11.08 -18.10
C LYS A 82 -2.60 -11.83 -17.31
N ALA A 83 -3.49 -12.50 -18.04
CA ALA A 83 -4.55 -13.31 -17.43
C ALA A 83 -3.99 -14.45 -16.55
N PRO A 84 -4.77 -14.95 -15.58
CA PRO A 84 -4.42 -16.17 -14.85
C PRO A 84 -4.06 -17.33 -15.77
N ASP A 85 -3.08 -18.14 -15.39
CA ASP A 85 -2.65 -19.34 -16.08
C ASP A 85 -2.48 -20.51 -15.08
N ALA A 86 -2.05 -21.68 -15.57
CA ALA A 86 -1.92 -22.87 -14.74
C ALA A 86 -0.83 -22.75 -13.65
N GLU A 87 0.18 -21.92 -13.88
CA GLU A 87 1.27 -21.67 -12.91
C GLU A 87 0.88 -20.55 -11.92
N HIS A 88 0.07 -19.57 -12.35
CA HIS A 88 -0.37 -18.42 -11.56
C HIS A 88 -1.90 -18.28 -11.61
N PRO A 89 -2.66 -19.17 -10.92
CA PRO A 89 -4.13 -19.21 -10.97
C PRO A 89 -4.79 -17.95 -10.38
N TYR A 90 -4.09 -17.20 -9.52
CA TYR A 90 -4.57 -15.93 -8.94
C TYR A 90 -4.20 -14.70 -9.79
N GLY A 91 -3.62 -14.92 -10.99
CA GLY A 91 -3.21 -13.84 -11.89
C GLY A 91 -1.79 -13.33 -11.66
N HIS A 92 -1.45 -12.28 -12.37
CA HIS A 92 -0.10 -11.75 -12.45
C HIS A 92 0.02 -10.31 -11.90
N ALA A 93 -1.03 -9.77 -11.26
CA ALA A 93 -1.07 -8.36 -10.87
C ALA A 93 0.05 -7.94 -9.89
N ARG A 94 0.59 -8.86 -9.10
CA ARG A 94 1.75 -8.63 -8.22
C ARG A 94 3.04 -8.23 -8.96
N TYR A 95 3.14 -8.46 -10.28
CA TYR A 95 4.27 -7.94 -11.06
C TYR A 95 4.37 -6.41 -11.01
N GLU A 96 3.27 -5.71 -10.75
CA GLU A 96 3.31 -4.26 -10.55
C GLU A 96 4.09 -3.89 -9.28
N TYR A 97 3.85 -4.57 -8.16
CA TYR A 97 4.61 -4.36 -6.92
C TYR A 97 6.09 -4.70 -7.10
N LEU A 98 6.40 -5.81 -7.80
CA LEU A 98 7.78 -6.18 -8.09
C LEU A 98 8.50 -5.13 -8.97
N ALA A 99 7.83 -4.58 -9.96
CA ALA A 99 8.38 -3.51 -10.78
C ALA A 99 8.63 -2.23 -9.95
N GLY A 100 7.68 -1.85 -9.08
CA GLY A 100 7.84 -0.76 -8.12
C GLY A 100 9.02 -0.98 -7.19
N LEU A 101 9.19 -2.18 -6.67
CA LEU A 101 10.32 -2.54 -5.81
C LEU A 101 11.67 -2.41 -6.54
N VAL A 102 11.77 -2.87 -7.79
CA VAL A 102 13.00 -2.71 -8.61
C VAL A 102 13.34 -1.24 -8.79
N VAL A 103 12.35 -0.39 -9.10
CA VAL A 103 12.54 1.06 -9.23
C VAL A 103 13.01 1.66 -7.89
N SER A 104 12.35 1.32 -6.78
CA SER A 104 12.69 1.84 -5.44
C SER A 104 14.10 1.46 -4.99
N VAL A 105 14.52 0.20 -5.23
CA VAL A 105 15.89 -0.26 -4.94
C VAL A 105 16.91 0.47 -5.82
N THR A 106 16.56 0.76 -7.07
CA THR A 106 17.42 1.57 -7.98
C THR A 106 17.60 2.98 -7.43
N ILE A 107 16.53 3.63 -6.93
CA ILE A 107 16.58 4.95 -6.29
C ILE A 107 17.53 4.92 -5.07
N LEU A 108 17.44 3.90 -4.22
CA LEU A 108 18.37 3.73 -3.10
C LEU A 108 19.82 3.58 -3.56
N GLY A 109 20.09 2.80 -4.62
CA GLY A 109 21.42 2.65 -5.21
C GLY A 109 21.98 3.99 -5.69
N ILE A 110 21.18 4.81 -6.37
CA ILE A 110 21.55 6.17 -6.80
C ILE A 110 21.80 7.06 -5.57
N GLY A 111 20.94 7.01 -4.55
CA GLY A 111 21.13 7.76 -3.30
C GLY A 111 22.44 7.43 -2.59
N PHE A 112 22.84 6.16 -2.49
CA PHE A 112 24.12 5.76 -1.94
C PHE A 112 25.30 6.24 -2.77
N SER A 113 25.21 6.18 -4.09
CA SER A 113 26.27 6.71 -4.99
C SER A 113 26.43 8.21 -4.80
N LEU A 114 25.32 8.96 -4.77
CA LEU A 114 25.33 10.40 -4.54
C LEU A 114 25.89 10.76 -3.16
N LEU A 115 25.55 10.00 -2.12
CA LEU A 115 26.09 10.20 -0.77
C LEU A 115 27.62 10.03 -0.77
N LYS A 116 28.13 8.95 -1.37
CA LYS A 116 29.57 8.68 -1.48
C LYS A 116 30.31 9.83 -2.21
N GLU A 117 29.80 10.24 -3.36
CA GLU A 117 30.41 11.33 -4.15
C GLU A 117 30.38 12.66 -3.40
N SER A 118 29.27 12.96 -2.73
CA SER A 118 29.09 14.19 -1.96
C SER A 118 30.03 14.25 -0.77
N VAL A 119 30.20 13.13 -0.03
CA VAL A 119 31.19 13.03 1.07
C VAL A 119 32.61 13.26 0.56
N VAL A 120 32.98 12.67 -0.58
CA VAL A 120 34.30 12.90 -1.18
C VAL A 120 34.51 14.40 -1.53
N LYS A 121 33.48 15.07 -2.08
CA LYS A 121 33.53 16.52 -2.37
C LYS A 121 33.64 17.40 -1.13
N VAL A 122 33.13 17.02 0.01
CA VAL A 122 33.32 17.75 1.27
C VAL A 122 34.78 17.78 1.67
N PHE A 123 35.50 16.67 1.52
CA PHE A 123 36.93 16.54 1.89
C PHE A 123 37.87 17.02 0.80
N HIS A 124 37.49 16.80 -0.48
CA HIS A 124 38.27 17.16 -1.67
C HIS A 124 37.44 18.05 -2.60
N PRO A 125 37.24 19.34 -2.24
CA PRO A 125 36.39 20.23 -3.02
C PRO A 125 36.96 20.46 -4.39
N THR A 126 36.15 20.25 -5.43
CA THR A 126 36.50 20.56 -6.82
C THR A 126 35.86 21.88 -7.26
N PRO A 127 36.55 22.75 -8.00
CA PRO A 127 35.94 23.97 -8.51
C PRO A 127 34.76 23.67 -9.42
N VAL A 128 33.61 24.33 -9.17
CA VAL A 128 32.44 24.21 -10.03
C VAL A 128 32.51 25.22 -11.16
N ALA A 129 32.52 24.73 -12.42
CA ALA A 129 32.52 25.61 -13.58
C ALA A 129 31.15 26.28 -13.77
N PHE A 130 31.08 27.59 -13.65
CA PHE A 130 29.87 28.36 -13.86
C PHE A 130 29.71 28.73 -15.35
N SER A 131 28.53 28.48 -15.91
CA SER A 131 28.13 28.90 -17.24
C SER A 131 26.63 29.22 -17.27
N TRP A 132 26.25 30.35 -17.84
CA TRP A 132 24.84 30.72 -18.04
C TRP A 132 24.04 29.69 -18.84
N LEU A 133 24.71 29.02 -19.77
CA LEU A 133 24.07 27.98 -20.55
C LEU A 133 23.82 26.73 -19.69
N SER A 134 24.78 26.33 -18.84
CA SER A 134 24.57 25.24 -17.89
C SER A 134 23.38 25.52 -16.98
N VAL A 135 23.25 26.74 -16.48
CA VAL A 135 22.11 27.21 -15.71
C VAL A 135 20.79 27.06 -16.49
N GLY A 136 20.78 27.49 -17.77
CA GLY A 136 19.60 27.37 -18.62
C GLY A 136 19.16 25.90 -18.87
N VAL A 137 20.11 25.01 -19.15
CA VAL A 137 19.85 23.58 -19.36
C VAL A 137 19.35 22.92 -18.07
N LEU A 138 19.97 23.21 -16.91
CA LEU A 138 19.55 22.70 -15.63
C LEU A 138 18.13 23.20 -15.24
N ALA A 139 17.84 24.48 -15.44
CA ALA A 139 16.51 25.04 -15.19
C ALA A 139 15.43 24.42 -16.08
N ALA A 140 15.70 24.22 -17.37
CA ALA A 140 14.78 23.52 -18.27
C ALA A 140 14.55 22.06 -17.83
N SER A 141 15.63 21.37 -17.42
CA SER A 141 15.54 20.00 -16.88
C SER A 141 14.64 19.95 -15.63
N ILE A 142 14.82 20.88 -14.70
CA ILE A 142 14.00 20.99 -13.48
C ILE A 142 12.52 21.15 -13.85
N LEU A 143 12.17 22.04 -14.77
CA LEU A 143 10.79 22.26 -15.19
C LEU A 143 10.14 21.00 -15.80
N VAL A 144 10.88 20.29 -16.66
CA VAL A 144 10.41 19.03 -17.26
C VAL A 144 10.22 17.96 -16.18
N LYS A 145 11.18 17.78 -15.27
CA LYS A 145 11.10 16.80 -14.18
C LYS A 145 9.98 17.11 -13.17
N LEU A 146 9.76 18.39 -12.84
CA LEU A 146 8.61 18.81 -12.02
C LEU A 146 7.28 18.43 -12.67
N TRP A 147 7.16 18.69 -13.99
CA TRP A 147 5.97 18.29 -14.70
C TRP A 147 5.80 16.77 -14.74
N MET A 148 6.87 16.00 -14.99
CA MET A 148 6.85 14.53 -14.98
C MET A 148 6.45 13.98 -13.62
N SER A 149 7.00 14.51 -12.52
CA SER A 149 6.61 14.13 -11.16
C SER A 149 5.11 14.35 -10.92
N GLY A 150 4.60 15.54 -11.26
CA GLY A 150 3.16 15.84 -11.14
C GLY A 150 2.28 14.96 -12.04
N PHE A 151 2.74 14.64 -13.24
CA PHE A 151 2.06 13.76 -14.19
C PHE A 151 1.97 12.34 -13.66
N ASN A 152 3.08 11.74 -13.27
CA ASN A 152 3.14 10.38 -12.73
C ASN A 152 2.35 10.26 -11.42
N ARG A 153 2.46 11.25 -10.52
CA ARG A 153 1.70 11.29 -9.28
C ARG A 153 0.18 11.35 -9.52
N THR A 154 -0.26 12.13 -10.49
CA THR A 154 -1.68 12.23 -10.84
C THR A 154 -2.20 10.89 -11.34
N ILE A 155 -1.50 10.25 -12.27
CA ILE A 155 -1.88 8.94 -12.80
C ILE A 155 -1.77 7.87 -11.71
N GLY A 156 -0.65 7.82 -10.98
CA GLY A 156 -0.43 6.86 -9.90
C GLY A 156 -1.55 6.86 -8.88
N ARG A 157 -1.99 8.04 -8.44
CA ARG A 157 -3.15 8.17 -7.54
C ARG A 157 -4.47 7.74 -8.18
N THR A 158 -4.66 8.02 -9.47
CA THR A 158 -5.89 7.66 -10.18
C THR A 158 -6.07 6.14 -10.28
N ILE A 159 -4.99 5.40 -10.49
CA ILE A 159 -5.03 3.94 -10.65
C ILE A 159 -4.49 3.19 -9.42
N GLY A 160 -4.14 3.87 -8.31
CA GLY A 160 -3.56 3.26 -7.11
C GLY A 160 -2.26 2.50 -7.42
N SER A 161 -1.32 3.09 -8.19
CA SER A 161 -0.08 2.43 -8.62
C SER A 161 1.13 2.91 -7.82
N GLU A 162 1.68 2.04 -6.98
CA GLU A 162 2.90 2.30 -6.22
C GLU A 162 4.13 2.45 -7.14
N THR A 163 4.17 1.72 -8.25
CA THR A 163 5.22 1.88 -9.28
C THR A 163 5.27 3.30 -9.85
N LEU A 164 4.11 3.89 -10.17
CA LEU A 164 4.05 5.26 -10.68
C LEU A 164 4.29 6.29 -9.58
N MET A 165 3.93 6.00 -8.33
CA MET A 165 4.28 6.83 -7.18
C MET A 165 5.79 6.83 -6.95
N ALA A 166 6.46 5.67 -7.04
CA ALA A 166 7.92 5.55 -7.00
C ALA A 166 8.59 6.37 -8.12
N THR A 167 8.10 6.24 -9.37
CA THR A 167 8.62 7.02 -10.52
C THR A 167 8.38 8.53 -10.36
N ALA A 168 7.26 8.94 -9.74
CA ALA A 168 6.99 10.34 -9.43
C ALA A 168 7.94 10.89 -8.36
N ALA A 169 8.27 10.09 -7.35
CA ALA A 169 9.23 10.43 -6.30
C ALA A 169 10.66 10.54 -6.87
N ASP A 170 11.04 9.62 -7.75
CA ASP A 170 12.31 9.66 -8.48
C ASP A 170 12.47 10.99 -9.25
N SER A 171 11.50 11.34 -10.09
CA SER A 171 11.49 12.63 -10.79
C SER A 171 11.55 13.84 -9.85
N ARG A 172 10.97 13.75 -8.65
CA ARG A 172 11.06 14.81 -7.62
C ARG A 172 12.46 14.87 -6.99
N ASN A 173 13.06 13.72 -6.73
CA ASN A 173 14.42 13.62 -6.21
C ASN A 173 15.42 14.23 -7.20
N ASP A 174 15.24 14.00 -8.51
CA ASP A 174 16.01 14.65 -9.57
C ASP A 174 15.89 16.17 -9.54
N VAL A 175 14.69 16.70 -9.32
CA VAL A 175 14.50 18.16 -9.16
C VAL A 175 15.26 18.68 -7.96
N LEU A 176 15.22 18.00 -6.82
CA LEU A 176 15.95 18.39 -5.61
C LEU A 176 17.45 18.33 -5.84
N THR A 177 17.93 17.25 -6.44
CA THR A 177 19.36 17.06 -6.75
C THR A 177 19.85 18.11 -7.72
N THR A 178 19.17 18.29 -8.87
CA THR A 178 19.52 19.29 -9.87
C THR A 178 19.38 20.73 -9.32
N GLY A 179 18.36 20.98 -8.48
CA GLY A 179 18.16 22.26 -7.82
C GLY A 179 19.26 22.58 -6.80
N ALA A 180 19.67 21.61 -6.00
CA ALA A 180 20.78 21.74 -5.06
C ALA A 180 22.10 22.03 -5.80
N VAL A 181 22.37 21.32 -6.90
CA VAL A 181 23.53 21.57 -7.77
C VAL A 181 23.47 22.97 -8.35
N LEU A 182 22.32 23.42 -8.84
CA LEU A 182 22.16 24.76 -9.41
C LEU A 182 22.41 25.84 -8.36
N ILE A 183 21.77 25.74 -7.17
CA ILE A 183 21.98 26.71 -6.07
C ILE A 183 23.43 26.70 -5.62
N SER A 184 23.99 25.52 -5.39
CA SER A 184 25.39 25.33 -4.99
C SER A 184 26.33 25.97 -5.99
N THR A 185 26.13 25.73 -7.31
CA THR A 185 26.93 26.33 -8.38
C THR A 185 26.90 27.86 -8.34
N VAL A 186 25.72 28.45 -8.18
CA VAL A 186 25.56 29.91 -8.09
C VAL A 186 26.25 30.46 -6.85
N VAL A 187 26.01 29.88 -5.68
CA VAL A 187 26.58 30.33 -4.40
C VAL A 187 28.10 30.14 -4.37
N CYS A 188 28.60 28.98 -4.85
CA CYS A 188 30.04 28.74 -4.96
C CYS A 188 30.74 29.77 -5.90
N SER A 189 30.08 30.12 -7.00
CA SER A 189 30.57 31.14 -7.92
C SER A 189 30.64 32.52 -7.30
N LEU A 190 29.69 32.87 -6.44
CA LEU A 190 29.61 34.17 -5.75
C LEU A 190 30.54 34.26 -4.52
N THR A 191 30.69 33.15 -3.78
CA THR A 191 31.37 33.13 -2.47
C THR A 191 32.78 32.54 -2.53
N GLY A 192 33.09 31.74 -3.54
CA GLY A 192 34.34 30.94 -3.63
C GLY A 192 34.36 29.72 -2.69
N TRP A 193 33.26 29.42 -1.94
CA TRP A 193 33.21 28.34 -0.95
C TRP A 193 32.85 26.98 -1.56
N ALA A 194 33.85 26.33 -2.18
CA ALA A 194 33.67 25.09 -2.93
C ALA A 194 33.15 23.88 -2.09
N ARG A 195 33.31 23.90 -0.74
CA ARG A 195 32.81 22.82 0.12
C ARG A 195 31.29 22.77 0.24
N LEU A 196 30.59 23.88 -0.03
CA LEU A 196 29.15 23.97 0.07
C LEU A 196 28.45 22.98 -0.86
N ASP A 197 28.97 22.72 -2.03
CA ASP A 197 28.46 21.74 -3.00
C ASP A 197 28.42 20.34 -2.41
N GLY A 198 29.49 19.88 -1.75
CA GLY A 198 29.53 18.58 -1.08
C GLY A 198 28.53 18.48 0.09
N ILE A 199 28.42 19.55 0.92
CA ILE A 199 27.47 19.57 2.06
C ILE A 199 26.03 19.48 1.57
N MET A 200 25.66 20.25 0.56
CA MET A 200 24.33 20.21 -0.05
C MET A 200 24.02 18.83 -0.67
N GLY A 201 25.03 18.24 -1.33
CA GLY A 201 24.91 16.89 -1.87
C GLY A 201 24.65 15.82 -0.81
N VAL A 202 25.32 15.88 0.36
CA VAL A 202 25.07 14.97 1.49
C VAL A 202 23.61 15.13 1.99
N ALA A 203 23.13 16.37 2.16
CA ALA A 203 21.77 16.62 2.62
C ALA A 203 20.71 16.04 1.67
N VAL A 204 20.91 16.26 0.36
CA VAL A 204 20.01 15.72 -0.68
C VAL A 204 20.08 14.19 -0.74
N ALA A 205 21.28 13.60 -0.66
CA ALA A 205 21.43 12.14 -0.65
C ALA A 205 20.75 11.49 0.55
N ALA A 206 20.86 12.08 1.73
CA ALA A 206 20.18 11.61 2.93
C ALA A 206 18.64 11.64 2.77
N PHE A 207 18.10 12.71 2.17
CA PHE A 207 16.68 12.82 1.86
C PHE A 207 16.22 11.75 0.85
N ILE A 208 17.01 11.52 -0.24
CA ILE A 208 16.70 10.48 -1.24
C ILE A 208 16.69 9.10 -0.60
N LEU A 209 17.65 8.78 0.26
CA LEU A 209 17.72 7.49 0.96
C LEU A 209 16.52 7.30 1.89
N TRP A 210 16.14 8.33 2.65
CA TRP A 210 14.97 8.27 3.52
C TRP A 210 13.67 8.06 2.74
N SER A 211 13.47 8.85 1.68
CA SER A 211 12.29 8.72 0.80
C SER A 211 12.27 7.37 0.05
N GLY A 212 13.43 6.91 -0.45
CA GLY A 212 13.56 5.65 -1.16
C GLY A 212 13.27 4.44 -0.27
N TRP A 213 13.63 4.51 1.02
CA TRP A 213 13.28 3.47 1.99
C TRP A 213 11.76 3.35 2.19
N GLY A 214 11.05 4.49 2.32
CA GLY A 214 9.59 4.50 2.35
C GLY A 214 8.98 3.78 1.15
N LEU A 215 9.44 4.13 -0.07
CA LEU A 215 8.95 3.50 -1.30
C LEU A 215 9.22 1.99 -1.38
N VAL A 216 10.35 1.51 -0.81
CA VAL A 216 10.61 0.06 -0.70
C VAL A 216 9.57 -0.58 0.22
N MET A 217 9.28 0.03 1.36
CA MET A 217 8.27 -0.50 2.29
C MET A 217 6.87 -0.50 1.67
N ASP A 218 6.45 0.57 0.99
CA ASP A 218 5.15 0.70 0.32
C ASP A 218 4.93 -0.36 -0.78
N THR A 219 6.01 -0.81 -1.44
CA THR A 219 5.93 -1.87 -2.47
C THR A 219 6.11 -3.28 -1.89
N LEU A 220 6.82 -3.42 -0.77
CA LEU A 220 7.09 -4.70 -0.13
C LEU A 220 5.95 -5.13 0.80
N SER A 221 5.33 -4.17 1.51
CA SER A 221 4.26 -4.44 2.48
C SER A 221 3.09 -5.24 1.90
N PRO A 222 2.52 -4.90 0.73
CA PRO A 222 1.46 -5.70 0.11
C PRO A 222 1.91 -7.12 -0.27
N LEU A 223 3.20 -7.31 -0.62
CA LEU A 223 3.75 -8.64 -0.94
C LEU A 223 3.86 -9.53 0.30
N LEU A 224 4.11 -8.93 1.47
CA LEU A 224 4.21 -9.62 2.77
C LEU A 224 2.84 -9.91 3.39
N GLY A 225 1.78 -9.28 2.90
CA GLY A 225 0.43 -9.37 3.47
C GLY A 225 0.16 -8.20 4.39
N GLU A 226 -0.12 -7.05 3.82
CA GLU A 226 -0.53 -5.84 4.53
C GLU A 226 -1.97 -5.99 5.04
N SER A 227 -2.24 -5.41 6.21
CA SER A 227 -3.61 -5.31 6.72
C SER A 227 -4.48 -4.50 5.78
N PRO A 228 -5.76 -4.88 5.58
CA PRO A 228 -6.68 -4.10 4.76
C PRO A 228 -6.84 -2.67 5.28
N SER A 229 -7.15 -1.73 4.38
CA SER A 229 -7.40 -0.36 4.80
C SER A 229 -8.66 -0.28 5.68
N PRO A 230 -8.71 0.67 6.65
CA PRO A 230 -9.89 0.87 7.49
C PRO A 230 -11.17 1.11 6.68
N GLU A 231 -11.04 1.84 5.57
CA GLU A 231 -12.15 2.16 4.69
C GLU A 231 -12.72 0.90 4.01
N LEU A 232 -11.85 -0.05 3.64
CA LEU A 232 -12.27 -1.33 3.08
C LEU A 232 -12.98 -2.18 4.12
N VAL A 233 -12.45 -2.26 5.34
CA VAL A 233 -13.06 -3.01 6.46
C VAL A 233 -14.45 -2.45 6.77
N GLU A 234 -14.57 -1.12 6.93
CA GLU A 234 -15.84 -0.46 7.19
C GLU A 234 -16.85 -0.66 6.04
N HIS A 235 -16.41 -0.60 4.79
CA HIS A 235 -17.25 -0.85 3.62
C HIS A 235 -17.79 -2.29 3.60
N ILE A 236 -16.94 -3.28 3.89
CA ILE A 236 -17.34 -4.68 3.98
C ILE A 236 -18.37 -4.87 5.10
N GLU A 237 -18.09 -4.35 6.29
CA GLU A 237 -18.98 -4.46 7.45
C GLU A 237 -20.34 -3.82 7.19
N GLN A 238 -20.37 -2.56 6.71
CA GLN A 238 -21.60 -1.85 6.41
C GLN A 238 -22.44 -2.57 5.33
N THR A 239 -21.78 -3.11 4.31
CA THR A 239 -22.45 -3.84 3.24
C THR A 239 -23.10 -5.10 3.79
N ILE A 240 -22.37 -5.93 4.54
CA ILE A 240 -22.84 -7.19 5.10
C ILE A 240 -23.97 -6.98 6.11
N MET A 241 -23.78 -6.03 7.03
CA MET A 241 -24.79 -5.69 8.04
C MET A 241 -26.09 -5.09 7.46
N GLY A 242 -26.06 -4.66 6.19
CA GLY A 242 -27.25 -4.22 5.46
C GLY A 242 -28.18 -5.35 4.99
N TYR A 243 -27.73 -6.61 5.02
CA TYR A 243 -28.53 -7.74 4.56
C TYR A 243 -29.48 -8.29 5.64
N PRO A 244 -30.70 -8.72 5.26
CA PRO A 244 -31.68 -9.20 6.22
C PRO A 244 -31.26 -10.53 6.86
N GLY A 245 -31.38 -10.60 8.17
CA GLY A 245 -31.08 -11.81 8.95
C GLY A 245 -29.66 -11.92 9.43
N VAL A 246 -28.74 -11.08 8.97
CA VAL A 246 -27.35 -11.00 9.48
C VAL A 246 -27.37 -10.39 10.88
N LEU A 247 -26.75 -11.07 11.85
CA LEU A 247 -26.62 -10.64 13.24
C LEU A 247 -25.26 -9.99 13.53
N GLY A 248 -24.22 -10.42 12.84
CA GLY A 248 -22.86 -9.94 13.01
C GLY A 248 -21.91 -10.53 11.97
N MET A 249 -20.71 -9.98 11.90
CA MET A 249 -19.60 -10.54 11.15
C MET A 249 -18.32 -10.49 11.98
N HIS A 250 -17.44 -11.45 11.75
CA HIS A 250 -16.13 -11.54 12.41
C HIS A 250 -15.12 -12.30 11.54
N ASP A 251 -13.86 -12.41 11.99
CA ASP A 251 -12.76 -13.13 11.35
C ASP A 251 -12.50 -12.68 9.90
N LEU A 252 -12.61 -11.37 9.65
CA LEU A 252 -12.32 -10.84 8.33
C LEU A 252 -10.82 -10.96 8.02
N MET A 253 -10.50 -11.70 6.96
CA MET A 253 -9.17 -11.77 6.36
C MET A 253 -9.24 -11.29 4.92
N VAL A 254 -8.30 -10.41 4.54
CA VAL A 254 -8.19 -9.93 3.15
C VAL A 254 -6.80 -10.26 2.63
N HIS A 255 -6.75 -10.90 1.47
CA HIS A 255 -5.52 -11.25 0.77
C HIS A 255 -5.40 -10.43 -0.51
N ASP A 256 -4.30 -9.68 -0.62
CA ASP A 256 -3.99 -8.90 -1.82
C ASP A 256 -3.08 -9.70 -2.77
N TYR A 257 -3.58 -9.92 -3.99
CA TYR A 257 -2.83 -10.53 -5.10
C TYR A 257 -2.45 -9.51 -6.17
N GLY A 258 -2.50 -8.23 -5.84
CA GLY A 258 -2.19 -7.13 -6.72
C GLY A 258 -3.41 -6.24 -6.98
N PRO A 259 -3.20 -5.05 -7.51
CA PRO A 259 -4.26 -4.07 -7.68
C PRO A 259 -5.46 -4.61 -8.45
N GLY A 260 -6.65 -4.53 -7.85
CA GLY A 260 -7.89 -5.06 -8.40
C GLY A 260 -8.05 -6.59 -8.34
N HIS A 261 -7.20 -7.27 -7.58
CA HIS A 261 -7.26 -8.72 -7.36
C HIS A 261 -7.14 -9.04 -5.87
N GLN A 262 -8.24 -8.87 -5.15
CA GLN A 262 -8.32 -9.14 -3.72
C GLN A 262 -9.30 -10.28 -3.43
N PHE A 263 -8.99 -11.06 -2.41
CA PHE A 263 -9.80 -12.14 -1.89
C PHE A 263 -10.07 -11.87 -0.41
N ALA A 264 -11.30 -12.04 0.02
CA ALA A 264 -11.66 -11.92 1.42
C ALA A 264 -12.32 -13.21 1.91
N SER A 265 -12.08 -13.57 3.14
CA SER A 265 -12.84 -14.58 3.86
C SER A 265 -13.29 -14.00 5.19
N LEU A 266 -14.51 -14.35 5.60
CA LEU A 266 -15.09 -13.86 6.84
C LEU A 266 -16.19 -14.80 7.32
N HIS A 267 -16.62 -14.60 8.54
CA HIS A 267 -17.73 -15.31 9.17
C HIS A 267 -18.94 -14.39 9.30
N ILE A 268 -20.14 -14.93 9.07
CA ILE A 268 -21.40 -14.22 9.27
C ILE A 268 -22.29 -15.00 10.23
N GLU A 269 -22.76 -14.31 11.25
CA GLU A 269 -23.71 -14.84 12.24
C GLU A 269 -25.15 -14.71 11.75
N PHE A 270 -25.89 -15.82 11.76
CA PHE A 270 -27.33 -15.87 11.52
C PHE A 270 -28.06 -16.53 12.70
N PRO A 271 -29.37 -16.24 12.93
CA PRO A 271 -30.15 -17.01 13.85
C PRO A 271 -30.14 -18.51 13.49
N ALA A 272 -29.85 -19.38 14.46
CA ALA A 272 -29.83 -20.85 14.26
C ALA A 272 -31.14 -21.42 13.75
N GLU A 273 -32.25 -20.70 13.99
CA GLU A 273 -33.59 -21.04 13.54
C GLU A 273 -33.86 -20.70 12.06
N THR A 274 -32.93 -19.96 11.42
CA THR A 274 -33.02 -19.63 9.99
C THR A 274 -32.87 -20.92 9.17
N ASP A 275 -33.74 -21.08 8.16
CA ASP A 275 -33.59 -22.18 7.21
C ASP A 275 -32.23 -22.08 6.52
N PRO A 276 -31.38 -23.13 6.55
CA PRO A 276 -30.04 -23.10 5.99
C PRO A 276 -30.00 -22.72 4.49
N LEU A 277 -31.04 -23.11 3.71
CA LEU A 277 -31.13 -22.76 2.31
C LEU A 277 -31.38 -21.25 2.11
N LYS A 278 -32.18 -20.64 3.01
CA LYS A 278 -32.41 -19.19 2.98
C LYS A 278 -31.17 -18.40 3.40
N ALA A 279 -30.46 -18.88 4.44
CA ALA A 279 -29.21 -18.26 4.85
C ALA A 279 -28.17 -18.31 3.73
N HIS A 280 -28.06 -19.47 3.06
CA HIS A 280 -27.16 -19.65 1.91
C HIS A 280 -27.52 -18.73 0.74
N ASP A 281 -28.81 -18.54 0.42
CA ASP A 281 -29.25 -17.61 -0.64
C ASP A 281 -28.83 -16.16 -0.33
N VAL A 282 -28.93 -15.74 0.94
CA VAL A 282 -28.43 -14.42 1.36
C VAL A 282 -26.92 -14.32 1.20
N ILE A 283 -26.17 -15.33 1.61
CA ILE A 283 -24.71 -15.39 1.47
C ILE A 283 -24.30 -15.31 0.01
N ASP A 284 -24.90 -16.10 -0.87
CA ASP A 284 -24.65 -16.07 -2.30
C ASP A 284 -24.90 -14.66 -2.90
N ASN A 285 -25.94 -13.98 -2.44
CA ASN A 285 -26.22 -12.62 -2.88
C ASN A 285 -25.15 -11.63 -2.41
N ILE A 286 -24.65 -11.77 -1.17
CA ILE A 286 -23.55 -10.94 -0.65
C ILE A 286 -22.27 -11.16 -1.48
N GLU A 287 -21.86 -12.42 -1.68
CA GLU A 287 -20.67 -12.77 -2.46
C GLU A 287 -20.75 -12.25 -3.90
N ASN A 288 -21.92 -12.41 -4.54
CA ASN A 288 -22.17 -11.90 -5.90
C ASN A 288 -22.15 -10.38 -5.98
N ASP A 289 -22.65 -9.67 -4.95
CA ASP A 289 -22.65 -8.21 -4.94
C ASP A 289 -21.25 -7.65 -4.81
N PHE A 290 -20.41 -8.19 -3.92
CA PHE A 290 -18.99 -7.82 -3.81
C PHE A 290 -18.23 -8.09 -5.11
N MET A 291 -18.46 -9.25 -5.75
CA MET A 291 -17.82 -9.55 -7.02
C MET A 291 -18.21 -8.56 -8.12
N LYS A 292 -19.48 -8.14 -8.20
CA LYS A 292 -19.98 -7.26 -9.26
C LYS A 292 -19.65 -5.79 -9.05
N ARG A 293 -19.69 -5.31 -7.79
CA ARG A 293 -19.54 -3.89 -7.48
C ARG A 293 -18.10 -3.51 -7.18
N ASP A 294 -17.39 -4.40 -6.46
CA ASP A 294 -16.08 -4.10 -5.90
C ASP A 294 -14.96 -4.94 -6.52
N SER A 295 -15.29 -5.90 -7.41
CA SER A 295 -14.34 -6.89 -7.94
C SER A 295 -13.60 -7.66 -6.82
N LEU A 296 -14.25 -7.78 -5.66
CA LEU A 296 -13.74 -8.48 -4.48
C LEU A 296 -14.35 -9.89 -4.42
N GLN A 297 -13.50 -10.91 -4.47
CA GLN A 297 -13.96 -12.29 -4.28
C GLN A 297 -14.04 -12.59 -2.78
N VAL A 298 -15.28 -12.71 -2.29
CA VAL A 298 -15.55 -13.02 -0.88
C VAL A 298 -15.94 -14.48 -0.73
N THR A 299 -15.49 -15.13 0.33
CA THR A 299 -15.93 -16.44 0.78
C THR A 299 -16.43 -16.33 2.21
N ILE A 300 -17.66 -16.76 2.45
CA ILE A 300 -18.35 -16.54 3.72
C ILE A 300 -18.59 -17.85 4.44
N HIS A 301 -18.12 -17.92 5.69
CA HIS A 301 -18.49 -18.98 6.62
C HIS A 301 -19.78 -18.62 7.33
N TYR A 302 -20.73 -19.58 7.40
CA TYR A 302 -22.01 -19.44 8.07
C TYR A 302 -21.92 -19.90 9.52
N ASP A 303 -22.20 -19.00 10.48
CA ASP A 303 -22.25 -19.31 11.91
C ASP A 303 -23.67 -19.20 12.46
N PRO A 304 -24.30 -20.34 12.83
CA PRO A 304 -25.62 -20.34 13.43
C PRO A 304 -25.56 -19.96 14.91
N ILE A 305 -26.22 -18.86 15.30
CA ILE A 305 -26.28 -18.36 16.66
C ILE A 305 -27.68 -18.64 17.26
N VAL A 306 -27.75 -19.29 18.43
CA VAL A 306 -28.97 -19.51 19.13
C VAL A 306 -29.51 -18.20 19.69
N THR A 307 -30.65 -17.73 19.16
CA THR A 307 -31.29 -16.47 19.56
C THR A 307 -32.53 -16.65 20.44
N THR A 308 -33.08 -17.86 20.47
CA THR A 308 -34.32 -18.18 21.20
C THR A 308 -34.13 -18.37 22.70
N ASP A 309 -32.91 -18.62 23.16
CA ASP A 309 -32.61 -18.73 24.59
C ASP A 309 -32.21 -17.39 25.19
N ALA A 310 -33.15 -16.79 25.95
CA ALA A 310 -32.93 -15.51 26.61
C ALA A 310 -31.73 -15.53 27.60
N ALA A 311 -31.43 -16.69 28.22
CA ALA A 311 -30.29 -16.80 29.13
C ALA A 311 -28.95 -16.71 28.38
N VAL A 312 -28.88 -17.32 27.18
CA VAL A 312 -27.71 -17.21 26.29
C VAL A 312 -27.50 -15.76 25.86
N GLY A 313 -28.56 -15.06 25.46
CA GLY A 313 -28.50 -13.66 25.07
C GLY A 313 -28.01 -12.73 26.20
N VAL A 314 -28.50 -12.95 27.42
CA VAL A 314 -28.03 -12.18 28.60
C VAL A 314 -26.57 -12.47 28.91
N LEU A 315 -26.16 -13.75 28.86
CA LEU A 315 -24.76 -14.12 29.09
C LEU A 315 -23.83 -13.52 28.03
N ARG A 316 -24.22 -13.55 26.75
CA ARG A 316 -23.49 -12.92 25.64
C ARG A 316 -23.22 -11.42 25.92
N THR A 317 -24.28 -10.69 26.26
CA THR A 317 -24.15 -9.25 26.54
C THR A 317 -23.18 -8.99 27.71
N ARG A 318 -23.31 -9.77 28.80
CA ARG A 318 -22.44 -9.63 29.98
C ARG A 318 -20.96 -9.95 29.65
N LEU A 319 -20.71 -10.99 28.84
CA LEU A 319 -19.35 -11.35 28.44
C LEU A 319 -18.74 -10.27 27.54
N MET A 320 -19.51 -9.74 26.59
CA MET A 320 -19.05 -8.61 25.75
C MET A 320 -18.72 -7.36 26.58
N GLU A 321 -19.59 -7.02 27.55
CA GLU A 321 -19.31 -5.89 28.45
C GLU A 321 -18.08 -6.14 29.31
N LYS A 322 -17.90 -7.38 29.81
CA LYS A 322 -16.71 -7.74 30.60
C LYS A 322 -15.44 -7.67 29.80
N ALA A 323 -15.41 -8.17 28.55
CA ALA A 323 -14.26 -8.08 27.66
C ALA A 323 -13.87 -6.62 27.42
N ARG A 324 -14.82 -5.74 27.09
CA ARG A 324 -14.61 -4.31 26.91
C ARG A 324 -14.16 -3.56 28.17
N GLN A 325 -14.57 -4.03 29.36
CA GLN A 325 -14.10 -3.48 30.64
C GLN A 325 -12.67 -3.87 30.94
N LEU A 326 -12.23 -5.07 30.52
CA LEU A 326 -10.84 -5.51 30.68
C LEU A 326 -9.93 -4.75 29.72
N ASP A 327 -10.33 -4.67 28.44
CA ASP A 327 -9.66 -3.84 27.44
C ASP A 327 -10.68 -3.48 26.34
N PRO A 328 -10.84 -2.19 25.98
CA PRO A 328 -11.76 -1.76 24.92
C PRO A 328 -11.51 -2.39 23.55
N CYS A 329 -10.28 -2.87 23.31
CA CYS A 329 -9.89 -3.50 22.05
C CYS A 329 -10.29 -4.98 21.95
N LEU A 330 -10.80 -5.59 23.04
CA LEU A 330 -11.21 -7.00 23.03
C LEU A 330 -12.64 -7.15 22.50
N SER A 331 -12.82 -8.17 21.67
CA SER A 331 -14.14 -8.63 21.23
C SER A 331 -14.33 -10.11 21.51
N ILE A 332 -15.60 -10.53 21.58
CA ILE A 332 -15.98 -11.93 21.67
C ILE A 332 -17.00 -12.26 20.60
N HIS A 333 -16.88 -13.46 20.03
CA HIS A 333 -17.84 -14.01 19.07
C HIS A 333 -17.99 -15.52 19.26
N ASP A 334 -18.88 -16.14 18.50
CA ASP A 334 -19.16 -17.59 18.48
C ASP A 334 -19.50 -18.18 19.87
N LEU A 335 -20.32 -17.43 20.69
CA LEU A 335 -20.75 -17.93 21.98
C LEU A 335 -21.69 -19.12 21.83
N ARG A 336 -21.26 -20.25 22.36
CA ARG A 336 -22.06 -21.49 22.44
C ARG A 336 -22.10 -22.02 23.86
N ILE A 337 -23.31 -22.52 24.28
CA ILE A 337 -23.51 -23.18 25.56
C ILE A 337 -23.81 -24.64 25.28
N VAL A 338 -22.98 -25.54 25.83
CA VAL A 338 -23.11 -26.96 25.64
C VAL A 338 -23.41 -27.61 27.03
N PRO A 339 -24.69 -27.93 27.34
CA PRO A 339 -25.06 -28.57 28.58
C PRO A 339 -24.45 -29.99 28.67
N GLY A 340 -23.93 -30.33 29.84
CA GLY A 340 -23.44 -31.68 30.17
C GLY A 340 -24.03 -32.15 31.52
N ASP A 341 -23.85 -33.41 31.81
CA ASP A 341 -24.44 -34.04 33.02
C ASP A 341 -23.85 -33.50 34.34
N THR A 342 -22.58 -33.10 34.32
CA THR A 342 -21.84 -32.64 35.50
C THR A 342 -21.56 -31.13 35.49
N HIS A 343 -21.36 -30.54 34.33
CA HIS A 343 -21.07 -29.13 34.12
C HIS A 343 -21.57 -28.70 32.73
N THR A 344 -21.69 -27.41 32.52
CA THR A 344 -22.11 -26.82 31.25
C THR A 344 -20.92 -26.06 30.68
N ASN A 345 -20.47 -26.42 29.48
CA ASN A 345 -19.39 -25.70 28.79
C ASN A 345 -19.92 -24.40 28.17
N VAL A 346 -19.26 -23.30 28.47
CA VAL A 346 -19.45 -22.01 27.84
C VAL A 346 -18.25 -21.80 26.91
N LEU A 347 -18.47 -21.94 25.60
CA LEU A 347 -17.47 -21.80 24.58
C LEU A 347 -17.63 -20.44 23.93
N PHE A 348 -16.53 -19.73 23.72
CA PHE A 348 -16.51 -18.50 22.91
C PHE A 348 -15.09 -18.20 22.45
N ASP A 349 -15.00 -17.41 21.41
CA ASP A 349 -13.74 -16.95 20.88
C ASP A 349 -13.44 -15.55 21.45
N LEU A 350 -12.22 -15.34 21.93
CA LEU A 350 -11.72 -14.06 22.44
C LEU A 350 -10.70 -13.52 21.46
N GLU A 351 -11.09 -12.44 20.77
CA GLU A 351 -10.29 -11.81 19.73
C GLU A 351 -9.42 -10.71 20.32
N PHE A 352 -8.13 -10.73 19.95
CA PHE A 352 -7.14 -9.71 20.26
C PHE A 352 -6.71 -8.99 18.98
N PRO A 353 -6.50 -7.67 19.01
CA PRO A 353 -5.95 -6.97 17.86
C PRO A 353 -4.53 -7.45 17.51
N ALA A 354 -4.15 -7.32 16.26
CA ALA A 354 -2.79 -7.63 15.81
C ALA A 354 -1.78 -6.78 16.60
N GLY A 355 -0.71 -7.42 17.10
CA GLY A 355 0.31 -6.73 17.89
C GLY A 355 -0.09 -6.35 19.31
N TYR A 356 -1.17 -6.94 19.85
CA TYR A 356 -1.59 -6.72 21.24
C TYR A 356 -0.43 -6.94 22.22
N THR A 357 -0.12 -5.92 23.03
CA THR A 357 1.01 -5.91 23.96
C THR A 357 0.62 -6.24 25.40
N GLY A 358 -0.67 -6.33 25.71
CA GLY A 358 -1.19 -6.70 27.04
C GLY A 358 -0.94 -8.16 27.39
N ASN A 359 -1.21 -8.53 28.64
CA ASN A 359 -1.06 -9.89 29.13
C ASN A 359 -2.29 -10.73 28.75
N LYS A 360 -2.21 -11.50 27.65
CA LYS A 360 -3.31 -12.35 27.17
C LYS A 360 -3.77 -13.38 28.21
N ASP A 361 -2.83 -13.98 28.96
CA ASP A 361 -3.17 -14.99 29.98
C ASP A 361 -3.96 -14.39 31.13
N GLU A 362 -3.68 -13.15 31.53
CA GLU A 362 -4.43 -12.43 32.54
C GLU A 362 -5.85 -12.10 32.08
N MET A 363 -6.02 -11.66 30.83
CA MET A 363 -7.34 -11.40 30.24
C MET A 363 -8.16 -12.69 30.14
N LEU A 364 -7.55 -13.79 29.69
CA LEU A 364 -8.18 -15.11 29.66
C LEU A 364 -8.63 -15.57 31.05
N ALA A 365 -7.73 -15.48 32.03
CA ALA A 365 -8.06 -15.88 33.40
C ALA A 365 -9.22 -15.05 33.97
N ALA A 366 -9.22 -13.73 33.71
CA ALA A 366 -10.30 -12.85 34.14
C ALA A 366 -11.66 -13.16 33.47
N MET A 367 -11.65 -13.51 32.17
CA MET A 367 -12.85 -13.94 31.45
C MET A 367 -13.37 -15.27 31.97
N CYS A 368 -12.51 -16.27 32.18
CA CYS A 368 -12.89 -17.55 32.71
C CYS A 368 -13.41 -17.47 34.17
N GLN A 369 -12.78 -16.63 34.99
CA GLN A 369 -13.30 -16.35 36.32
C GLN A 369 -14.70 -15.75 36.27
N PHE A 370 -14.90 -14.76 35.39
CA PHE A 370 -16.20 -14.13 35.23
C PHE A 370 -17.31 -15.11 34.77
N VAL A 371 -16.99 -16.03 33.85
CA VAL A 371 -17.90 -17.12 33.43
C VAL A 371 -18.33 -17.98 34.64
N HIS A 372 -17.36 -18.37 35.46
CA HIS A 372 -17.63 -19.19 36.67
C HIS A 372 -18.46 -18.43 37.72
N GLU A 373 -18.29 -17.12 37.83
CA GLU A 373 -19.09 -16.25 38.70
C GLU A 373 -20.57 -16.15 38.28
N GLN A 374 -20.86 -16.35 36.96
CA GLN A 374 -22.27 -16.36 36.48
C GLN A 374 -23.03 -17.61 36.94
N ASP A 375 -22.40 -18.77 36.87
CA ASP A 375 -22.91 -20.04 37.43
C ASP A 375 -21.70 -20.94 37.77
N PRO A 376 -21.62 -21.47 39.02
CA PRO A 376 -20.54 -22.40 39.40
C PRO A 376 -20.48 -23.69 38.58
N LYS A 377 -21.54 -24.05 37.85
CA LYS A 377 -21.55 -25.16 36.90
C LYS A 377 -20.98 -24.83 35.54
N TYR A 378 -20.72 -23.55 35.24
CA TYR A 378 -20.14 -23.13 33.97
C TYR A 378 -18.64 -23.42 33.94
N SER A 379 -18.22 -24.14 32.91
CA SER A 379 -16.82 -24.40 32.55
C SER A 379 -16.48 -23.56 31.33
N CYS A 380 -15.48 -22.71 31.48
CA CYS A 380 -15.06 -21.79 30.44
C CYS A 380 -14.13 -22.50 29.45
N VAL A 381 -14.47 -22.42 28.17
CA VAL A 381 -13.61 -22.89 27.06
C VAL A 381 -13.44 -21.74 26.07
N VAL A 382 -12.25 -21.15 26.07
CA VAL A 382 -11.95 -19.98 25.23
C VAL A 382 -10.96 -20.36 24.16
N LYS A 383 -11.29 -20.05 22.91
CA LYS A 383 -10.35 -20.01 21.81
C LYS A 383 -9.78 -18.59 21.71
N VAL A 384 -8.47 -18.47 21.68
CA VAL A 384 -7.80 -17.18 21.49
C VAL A 384 -7.58 -16.96 20.01
N GLU A 385 -8.09 -15.85 19.50
CA GLU A 385 -7.92 -15.47 18.12
C GLU A 385 -7.22 -14.12 17.99
N GLN A 386 -6.69 -13.87 16.83
CA GLN A 386 -6.06 -12.60 16.48
C GLN A 386 -6.80 -11.98 15.30
N SER A 387 -7.27 -10.75 15.46
CA SER A 387 -7.86 -10.00 14.37
C SER A 387 -6.82 -9.68 13.28
N TYR A 388 -7.18 -9.91 12.05
CA TYR A 388 -6.39 -9.52 10.88
C TYR A 388 -6.80 -8.14 10.32
N ALA A 389 -7.96 -7.63 10.74
CA ALA A 389 -8.54 -6.40 10.21
C ALA A 389 -8.52 -5.23 11.20
N SER A 390 -8.33 -5.48 12.51
CA SER A 390 -8.50 -4.46 13.57
C SER A 390 -7.29 -3.52 13.78
N ALA A 391 -6.18 -3.71 13.09
CA ALA A 391 -4.96 -2.91 13.27
C ALA A 391 -5.07 -1.42 12.88
N ALA A 392 -6.23 -0.96 12.46
CA ALA A 392 -6.41 0.36 11.85
C ALA A 392 -6.94 1.45 12.78
N HIS A 393 -7.23 1.17 14.06
CA HIS A 393 -7.80 2.18 14.98
C HIS A 393 -6.78 2.99 15.77
N GLU A 394 -5.47 2.73 15.63
CA GLU A 394 -4.42 3.53 16.30
C GLU A 394 -3.32 3.94 15.32
N LYS A 395 -3.50 5.06 14.64
CA LYS A 395 -2.38 5.97 14.27
C LYS A 395 -2.84 7.41 14.13
#